data_44a6b6416ef408ae962bbebd5848a202
#
_entry.id   44a6b6416ef408ae962bbebd5848a202
#
_cell.length_a   1.000
_cell.length_b   1.000
_cell.length_c   1.000
_cell.angle_alpha   90.00
_cell.angle_beta   90.00
_cell.angle_gamma   90.00
#
_symmetry.space_group_name_H-M   'P 1'
#
loop_
_entity.id
_entity.type
_entity.pdbx_description
1 polymer ?
#
loop_
_entity_poly.entity_id
_entity_poly.type
_entity_poly.pdbx_seq_one_letter_code
_entity_poly.pdbx_strand_id
1 'polypeptide(L)'
;GRLAAAPGDLFGIDGCSRELGVHNAELHTDPDVVSDAGLRRQFDELGATYRAVQAHLGGVDQRFVLDALWTVPPVAGTRGYIGATTETDGLALPTNMRPVPRDVALDAEIRARNGGTLDLDIHGFESAASMLAESLATSMQPHLQVPDPTAVPTYLNVATRTMGPILSVTSNSPFLPADRYDGHTVETVFERTPHELRIPLFERSV
;
A
#
# COMPACT_ATOMS: atom_id res chain seq x y z
N GLY A 1 -0.25 10.85 16.86
CA GLY A 1 -1.19 10.06 16.07
C GLY A 1 -0.87 8.58 16.14
N ARG A 2 -1.80 7.77 15.68
CA ARG A 2 -1.68 6.31 15.56
C ARG A 2 -2.37 5.86 14.28
N LEU A 3 -1.87 4.80 13.66
CA LEU A 3 -2.58 4.14 12.58
C LEU A 3 -3.89 3.55 13.10
N ALA A 4 -4.98 3.73 12.38
CA ALA A 4 -6.31 3.24 12.73
C ALA A 4 -7.01 2.62 11.52
N ALA A 5 -7.92 1.70 11.77
CA ALA A 5 -8.78 1.17 10.72
C ALA A 5 -9.67 2.28 10.12
N ALA A 6 -9.89 2.22 8.81
CA ALA A 6 -10.80 3.12 8.13
C ALA A 6 -12.26 2.84 8.56
N PRO A 7 -13.07 3.87 8.82
CA PRO A 7 -14.49 3.69 9.12
C PRO A 7 -15.21 3.00 7.96
N GLY A 8 -16.15 2.09 8.28
CA GLY A 8 -16.84 1.31 7.26
C GLY A 8 -17.67 2.14 6.28
N ASP A 9 -18.23 3.25 6.74
CA ASP A 9 -19.05 4.19 5.98
C ASP A 9 -18.23 5.14 5.08
N LEU A 10 -16.90 5.23 5.27
CA LEU A 10 -15.98 5.94 4.39
C LEU A 10 -16.13 5.47 2.93
N PHE A 11 -16.34 4.18 2.74
CA PHE A 11 -16.45 3.53 1.42
C PHE A 11 -17.83 3.71 0.75
N GLY A 12 -18.68 4.54 1.33
CA GLY A 12 -19.87 5.10 0.67
C GLY A 12 -19.59 6.38 -0.13
N ILE A 13 -18.39 6.93 -0.02
CA ILE A 13 -17.95 8.08 -0.82
C ILE A 13 -17.58 7.57 -2.22
N ASP A 14 -18.17 8.18 -3.25
CA ASP A 14 -17.85 7.87 -4.64
C ASP A 14 -16.38 8.13 -4.95
N GLY A 15 -15.75 7.21 -5.68
CA GLY A 15 -14.32 7.25 -5.94
C GLY A 15 -13.42 6.80 -4.77
N CYS A 16 -14.00 6.24 -3.66
CA CYS A 16 -13.25 5.70 -2.53
C CYS A 16 -13.57 4.22 -2.32
N SER A 17 -12.57 3.36 -2.35
CA SER A 17 -12.71 1.92 -2.16
C SER A 17 -11.77 1.34 -1.11
N ARG A 18 -12.06 0.08 -0.72
CA ARG A 18 -11.23 -0.68 0.23
C ARG A 18 -10.00 -1.22 -0.47
N GLU A 19 -8.88 -1.19 0.23
CA GLU A 19 -7.61 -1.78 -0.16
C GLU A 19 -7.26 -3.01 0.72
N LEU A 20 -6.08 -3.59 0.58
CA LEU A 20 -5.63 -4.81 1.25
C LEU A 20 -5.75 -4.74 2.79
N GLY A 21 -5.19 -3.71 3.38
CA GLY A 21 -5.26 -3.48 4.83
C GLY A 21 -6.54 -2.76 5.24
N VAL A 22 -7.09 -3.09 6.41
CA VAL A 22 -8.28 -2.40 6.94
C VAL A 22 -8.05 -0.90 7.23
N HIS A 23 -6.80 -0.47 7.28
CA HIS A 23 -6.38 0.92 7.44
C HIS A 23 -6.15 1.66 6.12
N ASN A 24 -6.12 0.92 5.01
CA ASN A 24 -5.93 1.49 3.68
C ASN A 24 -7.27 1.87 3.04
N ALA A 25 -7.23 2.92 2.24
CA ALA A 25 -8.29 3.27 1.30
C ALA A 25 -7.65 3.67 -0.02
N GLU A 26 -8.29 3.30 -1.11
CA GLU A 26 -7.90 3.65 -2.46
C GLU A 26 -8.83 4.73 -3.00
N LEU A 27 -8.25 5.78 -3.59
CA LEU A 27 -8.99 6.79 -4.33
C LEU A 27 -8.81 6.53 -5.81
N HIS A 28 -9.89 6.46 -6.56
CA HIS A 28 -9.86 6.22 -7.99
C HIS A 28 -10.66 7.27 -8.76
N THR A 29 -10.37 7.38 -10.05
CA THR A 29 -11.09 8.24 -10.99
C THR A 29 -11.77 7.39 -12.05
N ASP A 30 -12.75 7.96 -12.70
CA ASP A 30 -13.26 7.40 -13.94
C ASP A 30 -12.21 7.44 -15.06
N PRO A 31 -12.23 6.48 -16.00
CA PRO A 31 -11.36 6.52 -17.15
C PRO A 31 -11.69 7.73 -18.06
N ASP A 32 -10.63 8.39 -18.56
CA ASP A 32 -10.78 9.50 -19.49
C ASP A 32 -9.76 9.39 -20.62
N VAL A 33 -9.95 10.19 -21.66
CA VAL A 33 -9.05 10.24 -22.82
C VAL A 33 -7.70 10.82 -22.39
N VAL A 34 -6.60 10.21 -22.83
CA VAL A 34 -5.24 10.71 -22.61
C VAL A 34 -5.05 12.02 -23.39
N SER A 35 -5.35 13.12 -22.74
CA SER A 35 -5.22 14.49 -23.23
C SER A 35 -5.06 15.44 -22.05
N ASP A 36 -4.59 16.66 -22.29
CA ASP A 36 -4.48 17.68 -21.23
C ASP A 36 -5.82 17.91 -20.52
N ALA A 37 -6.91 17.92 -21.25
CA ALA A 37 -8.25 18.12 -20.69
C ALA A 37 -8.70 16.90 -19.88
N GLY A 38 -8.46 15.67 -20.36
CA GLY A 38 -8.79 14.44 -19.66
C GLY A 38 -7.99 14.30 -18.36
N LEU A 39 -6.68 14.52 -18.41
CA LEU A 39 -5.82 14.46 -17.21
C LEU A 39 -6.20 15.54 -16.18
N ARG A 40 -6.63 16.73 -16.61
CA ARG A 40 -7.13 17.76 -15.68
C ARG A 40 -8.43 17.33 -15.01
N ARG A 41 -9.36 16.73 -15.75
CA ARG A 41 -10.60 16.21 -15.14
C ARG A 41 -10.32 15.14 -14.10
N GLN A 42 -9.45 14.17 -14.40
CA GLN A 42 -9.06 13.14 -13.43
C GLN A 42 -8.36 13.73 -12.19
N PHE A 43 -7.51 14.74 -12.38
CA PHE A 43 -6.88 15.45 -11.26
C PHE A 43 -7.91 16.17 -10.38
N ASP A 44 -8.87 16.85 -10.99
CA ASP A 44 -9.93 17.58 -10.29
C ASP A 44 -10.87 16.61 -9.53
N GLU A 45 -11.22 15.48 -10.15
CA GLU A 45 -12.01 14.40 -9.57
C GLU A 45 -11.29 13.79 -8.35
N LEU A 46 -10.03 13.38 -8.50
CA LEU A 46 -9.24 12.86 -7.41
C LEU A 46 -9.12 13.86 -6.24
N GLY A 47 -8.91 15.14 -6.56
CA GLY A 47 -8.88 16.22 -5.59
C GLY A 47 -10.22 16.42 -4.87
N ALA A 48 -11.34 16.25 -5.56
CA ALA A 48 -12.68 16.31 -4.96
C ALA A 48 -12.93 15.14 -4.01
N THR A 49 -12.64 13.91 -4.44
CA THR A 49 -12.74 12.70 -3.63
C THR A 49 -11.86 12.78 -2.38
N TYR A 50 -10.60 13.22 -2.54
CA TYR A 50 -9.70 13.43 -1.40
C TYR A 50 -10.28 14.41 -0.37
N ARG A 51 -10.85 15.54 -0.80
CA ARG A 51 -11.47 16.51 0.12
C ARG A 51 -12.70 15.93 0.82
N ALA A 52 -13.53 15.15 0.12
CA ALA A 52 -14.68 14.47 0.70
C ALA A 52 -14.27 13.46 1.77
N VAL A 53 -13.26 12.62 1.49
CA VAL A 53 -12.67 11.68 2.43
C VAL A 53 -12.11 12.40 3.66
N GLN A 54 -11.35 13.46 3.49
CA GLN A 54 -10.80 14.24 4.61
C GLN A 54 -11.90 14.87 5.48
N ALA A 55 -12.95 15.40 4.86
CA ALA A 55 -14.09 15.98 5.59
C ALA A 55 -14.83 14.93 6.42
N HIS A 56 -15.07 13.74 5.83
CA HIS A 56 -15.70 12.61 6.52
C HIS A 56 -14.88 12.16 7.73
N LEU A 57 -13.58 11.91 7.53
CA LEU A 57 -12.65 11.46 8.56
C LEU A 57 -12.46 12.50 9.67
N GLY A 58 -12.50 13.79 9.34
CA GLY A 58 -12.47 14.87 10.32
C GLY A 58 -13.60 14.81 11.33
N GLY A 59 -14.76 14.26 10.94
CA GLY A 59 -15.92 14.04 11.83
C GLY A 59 -15.69 12.96 12.90
N VAL A 60 -14.71 12.08 12.70
CA VAL A 60 -14.35 10.98 13.63
C VAL A 60 -12.90 11.11 14.16
N ASP A 61 -12.34 12.32 14.10
CA ASP A 61 -10.96 12.64 14.53
C ASP A 61 -9.88 11.76 13.85
N GLN A 62 -10.09 11.43 12.59
CA GLN A 62 -9.14 10.72 11.75
C GLN A 62 -8.69 11.59 10.56
N ARG A 63 -7.60 11.19 9.93
CA ARG A 63 -7.07 11.83 8.73
C ARG A 63 -6.60 10.79 7.74
N PHE A 64 -6.88 11.03 6.47
CA PHE A 64 -6.27 10.29 5.37
C PHE A 64 -4.92 10.92 5.01
N VAL A 65 -3.89 10.11 5.00
CA VAL A 65 -2.52 10.56 4.73
C VAL A 65 -2.08 9.96 3.41
N LEU A 66 -1.65 10.80 2.48
CA LEU A 66 -1.03 10.40 1.22
C LEU A 66 0.47 10.20 1.47
N ASP A 67 0.80 9.14 2.20
CA ASP A 67 2.18 8.74 2.46
C ASP A 67 2.52 7.53 1.59
N ALA A 68 3.74 7.41 1.13
CA ALA A 68 4.11 6.29 0.28
C ALA A 68 4.45 5.04 1.11
N LEU A 69 4.93 5.22 2.32
CA LEU A 69 5.05 4.18 3.34
C LEU A 69 4.63 4.79 4.68
N TRP A 70 3.69 4.16 5.40
CA TRP A 70 3.29 4.75 6.67
C TRP A 70 4.38 4.60 7.74
N THR A 71 4.63 5.70 8.46
CA THR A 71 5.70 5.80 9.46
C THR A 71 5.16 5.87 10.89
N VAL A 72 3.85 5.99 11.05
CA VAL A 72 3.15 6.09 12.34
C VAL A 72 2.66 4.69 12.74
N PRO A 73 3.21 4.08 13.82
CA PRO A 73 2.83 2.73 14.19
C PRO A 73 1.40 2.65 14.73
N PRO A 74 0.71 1.51 14.56
CA PRO A 74 -0.56 1.22 15.24
C PRO A 74 -0.35 1.02 16.75
N VAL A 75 -1.44 0.96 17.51
CA VAL A 75 -1.38 0.77 18.99
C VAL A 75 -0.68 -0.53 19.36
N ALA A 76 -0.89 -1.60 18.61
CA ALA A 76 -0.27 -2.91 18.84
C ALA A 76 1.21 -2.99 18.40
N GLY A 77 1.78 -1.90 17.89
CA GLY A 77 3.06 -1.91 17.19
C GLY A 77 2.96 -2.54 15.80
N THR A 78 3.88 -2.20 14.93
CA THR A 78 3.86 -2.64 13.51
C THR A 78 3.90 -4.17 13.39
N ARG A 79 4.82 -4.84 14.10
CA ARG A 79 4.95 -6.31 14.05
C ARG A 79 3.69 -7.00 14.57
N GLY A 80 3.13 -6.52 15.69
CA GLY A 80 1.90 -7.06 16.26
C GLY A 80 0.71 -6.89 15.33
N TYR A 81 0.61 -5.75 14.67
CA TYR A 81 -0.46 -5.44 13.74
C TYR A 81 -0.43 -6.30 12.47
N ILE A 82 0.75 -6.44 11.85
CA ILE A 82 0.94 -7.25 10.64
C ILE A 82 0.81 -8.76 10.95
N GLY A 83 1.29 -9.18 12.13
CA GLY A 83 1.27 -10.58 12.52
C GLY A 83 -0.02 -11.05 13.21
N ALA A 84 -0.97 -10.14 13.47
CA ALA A 84 -2.23 -10.52 14.12
C ALA A 84 -3.06 -11.44 13.22
N THR A 85 -3.44 -12.62 13.75
CA THR A 85 -4.27 -13.61 13.04
C THR A 85 -5.46 -14.04 13.88
N THR A 86 -6.53 -14.42 13.20
CA THR A 86 -7.71 -15.09 13.78
C THR A 86 -7.86 -16.45 13.12
N GLU A 87 -8.05 -17.50 13.90
CA GLU A 87 -8.35 -18.83 13.34
C GLU A 87 -9.82 -18.93 12.94
N THR A 88 -10.05 -19.36 11.70
CA THR A 88 -11.38 -19.65 11.16
C THR A 88 -11.29 -20.91 10.32
N ASP A 89 -12.05 -21.94 10.66
CA ASP A 89 -12.08 -23.22 9.96
C ASP A 89 -10.70 -23.87 9.74
N GLY A 90 -9.80 -23.71 10.72
CA GLY A 90 -8.42 -24.23 10.66
C GLY A 90 -7.46 -23.41 9.81
N LEU A 91 -7.88 -22.25 9.35
CA LEU A 91 -7.04 -21.29 8.64
C LEU A 91 -6.71 -20.09 9.54
N ALA A 92 -5.44 -19.74 9.61
CA ALA A 92 -5.00 -18.50 10.27
C ALA A 92 -5.15 -17.33 9.30
N LEU A 93 -6.15 -16.50 9.54
CA LEU A 93 -6.47 -15.32 8.71
C LEU A 93 -5.87 -14.06 9.33
N PRO A 94 -5.16 -13.22 8.56
CA PRO A 94 -4.69 -11.94 9.06
C PRO A 94 -5.85 -11.04 9.49
N THR A 95 -5.89 -10.66 10.77
CA THR A 95 -7.01 -9.90 11.37
C THR A 95 -7.17 -8.51 10.75
N ASN A 96 -6.06 -7.90 10.35
CA ASN A 96 -6.03 -6.54 9.82
C ASN A 96 -6.01 -6.49 8.27
N MET A 97 -6.19 -7.63 7.63
CA MET A 97 -6.39 -7.75 6.18
C MET A 97 -7.88 -7.77 5.86
N ARG A 98 -8.26 -7.21 4.73
CA ARG A 98 -9.62 -7.30 4.22
C ARG A 98 -9.98 -8.78 3.95
N PRO A 99 -11.09 -9.30 4.48
CA PRO A 99 -11.47 -10.71 4.35
C PRO A 99 -12.09 -11.01 2.97
N VAL A 100 -11.36 -10.74 1.90
CA VAL A 100 -11.74 -11.08 0.53
C VAL A 100 -11.20 -12.47 0.20
N PRO A 101 -12.00 -13.40 -0.32
CA PRO A 101 -11.58 -14.78 -0.58
C PRO A 101 -10.29 -14.88 -1.41
N ARG A 102 -10.12 -14.01 -2.40
CA ARG A 102 -8.91 -13.95 -3.23
C ARG A 102 -7.67 -13.64 -2.39
N ASP A 103 -7.74 -12.60 -1.56
CA ASP A 103 -6.60 -12.12 -0.78
C ASP A 103 -6.24 -13.12 0.33
N VAL A 104 -7.26 -13.72 0.95
CA VAL A 104 -7.09 -14.81 1.93
C VAL A 104 -6.41 -16.04 1.32
N ALA A 105 -6.87 -16.46 0.13
CA ALA A 105 -6.28 -17.62 -0.56
C ALA A 105 -4.83 -17.33 -0.99
N LEU A 106 -4.56 -16.11 -1.46
CA LEU A 106 -3.23 -15.69 -1.86
C LEU A 106 -2.27 -15.65 -0.65
N ASP A 107 -2.69 -15.06 0.48
CA ASP A 107 -1.88 -15.05 1.71
C ASP A 107 -1.57 -16.47 2.19
N ALA A 108 -2.56 -17.35 2.20
CA ALA A 108 -2.39 -18.73 2.60
C ALA A 108 -1.39 -19.48 1.69
N GLU A 109 -1.46 -19.27 0.38
CA GLU A 109 -0.55 -19.90 -0.59
C GLU A 109 0.87 -19.36 -0.46
N ILE A 110 1.03 -18.04 -0.34
CA ILE A 110 2.34 -17.39 -0.15
C ILE A 110 3.00 -17.91 1.13
N ARG A 111 2.26 -17.95 2.24
CA ARG A 111 2.76 -18.46 3.51
C ARG A 111 3.16 -19.93 3.42
N ALA A 112 2.35 -20.75 2.78
CA ALA A 112 2.63 -22.18 2.60
C ALA A 112 3.93 -22.41 1.81
N ARG A 113 4.16 -21.62 0.75
CA ARG A 113 5.37 -21.70 -0.07
C ARG A 113 6.63 -21.23 0.68
N ASN A 114 6.48 -20.31 1.61
CA ASN A 114 7.58 -19.72 2.38
C ASN A 114 7.75 -20.35 3.78
N GLY A 115 7.17 -21.50 4.05
CA GLY A 115 7.30 -22.17 5.34
C GLY A 115 6.62 -21.42 6.50
N GLY A 116 5.62 -20.58 6.21
CA GLY A 116 4.80 -19.88 7.19
C GLY A 116 5.24 -18.43 7.48
N THR A 117 6.40 -18.00 6.97
CA THR A 117 6.94 -16.65 7.20
C THR A 117 7.61 -16.14 5.95
N LEU A 118 7.32 -14.90 5.57
CA LEU A 118 7.99 -14.21 4.47
C LEU A 118 9.33 -13.65 4.95
N ASP A 119 10.38 -13.90 4.18
CA ASP A 119 11.70 -13.31 4.39
C ASP A 119 11.77 -12.00 3.59
N LEU A 120 11.70 -10.87 4.28
CA LEU A 120 11.72 -9.54 3.67
C LEU A 120 13.15 -8.99 3.57
N ASP A 121 14.07 -9.43 4.46
CA ASP A 121 15.46 -8.95 4.53
C ASP A 121 15.57 -7.41 4.45
N ILE A 122 14.63 -6.72 5.08
CA ILE A 122 14.62 -5.26 5.19
C ILE A 122 15.10 -4.90 6.58
N HIS A 123 16.09 -4.02 6.68
CA HIS A 123 16.61 -3.57 7.99
C HIS A 123 15.50 -3.00 8.88
N GLY A 124 15.30 -3.60 10.05
CA GLY A 124 14.18 -3.32 10.95
C GLY A 124 12.90 -4.11 10.66
N PHE A 125 12.83 -4.83 9.54
CA PHE A 125 11.68 -5.66 9.19
C PHE A 125 12.12 -6.89 8.38
N GLU A 126 12.89 -7.74 9.00
CA GLU A 126 13.55 -8.89 8.37
C GLU A 126 12.53 -9.95 7.90
N SER A 127 11.40 -10.06 8.58
CA SER A 127 10.36 -11.04 8.24
C SER A 127 8.95 -10.56 8.59
N ALA A 128 7.97 -11.11 7.88
CA ALA A 128 6.54 -10.90 8.14
C ALA A 128 5.77 -12.22 8.16
N ALA A 129 4.69 -12.27 8.95
CA ALA A 129 3.83 -13.43 9.07
C ALA A 129 2.76 -13.51 7.97
N SER A 130 2.64 -12.50 7.12
CA SER A 130 1.57 -12.37 6.13
C SER A 130 1.97 -11.39 5.03
N MET A 131 1.41 -11.57 3.82
CA MET A 131 1.47 -10.59 2.75
C MET A 131 0.84 -9.24 3.13
N LEU A 132 0.14 -9.16 4.26
CA LEU A 132 -0.34 -7.88 4.81
C LEU A 132 0.79 -6.87 5.02
N ALA A 133 2.06 -7.31 5.07
CA ALA A 133 3.22 -6.43 5.05
C ALA A 133 3.20 -5.44 3.86
N GLU A 134 2.66 -5.85 2.72
CA GLU A 134 2.49 -4.98 1.54
C GLU A 134 1.62 -3.76 1.83
N SER A 135 0.65 -3.89 2.75
CA SER A 135 -0.22 -2.78 3.16
C SER A 135 0.51 -1.62 3.87
N LEU A 136 1.78 -1.81 4.25
CA LEU A 136 2.64 -0.71 4.70
C LEU A 136 2.85 0.32 3.60
N ALA A 137 2.92 -0.12 2.35
CA ALA A 137 3.16 0.72 1.20
C ALA A 137 1.85 1.21 0.58
N THR A 138 1.90 2.42 0.05
CA THR A 138 0.87 2.98 -0.82
C THR A 138 1.50 3.38 -2.16
N SER A 139 0.71 3.40 -3.20
CA SER A 139 1.20 3.70 -4.55
C SER A 139 0.14 4.43 -5.35
N MET A 140 0.58 5.17 -6.36
CA MET A 140 -0.28 5.63 -7.44
C MET A 140 -0.21 4.61 -8.58
N GLN A 141 -1.35 4.11 -9.01
CA GLN A 141 -1.47 3.10 -10.07
C GLN A 141 -2.17 3.70 -11.31
N PRO A 142 -1.42 4.32 -12.23
CA PRO A 142 -2.02 4.79 -13.49
C PRO A 142 -2.36 3.60 -14.40
N HIS A 143 -3.64 3.49 -14.77
CA HIS A 143 -4.14 2.46 -15.67
C HIS A 143 -4.29 3.02 -17.06
N LEU A 144 -3.63 2.41 -18.03
CA LEU A 144 -3.71 2.81 -19.44
C LEU A 144 -4.37 1.71 -20.27
N GLN A 145 -5.51 2.01 -20.85
CA GLN A 145 -6.15 1.10 -21.80
C GLN A 145 -5.41 1.16 -23.15
N VAL A 146 -4.86 0.02 -23.55
CA VAL A 146 -4.26 -0.12 -24.89
C VAL A 146 -5.35 -0.41 -25.91
N PRO A 147 -5.50 0.43 -26.94
CA PRO A 147 -6.64 0.34 -27.88
C PRO A 147 -6.60 -0.90 -28.78
N ASP A 148 -5.42 -1.46 -29.04
CA ASP A 148 -5.22 -2.60 -29.93
C ASP A 148 -4.23 -3.59 -29.27
N PRO A 149 -4.60 -4.88 -29.13
CA PRO A 149 -3.68 -5.89 -28.57
C PRO A 149 -2.31 -5.97 -29.27
N THR A 150 -2.24 -5.66 -30.56
CA THR A 150 -0.96 -5.66 -31.31
C THR A 150 -0.04 -4.52 -30.88
N ALA A 151 -0.56 -3.46 -30.26
CA ALA A 151 0.20 -2.34 -29.73
C ALA A 151 0.76 -2.58 -28.32
N VAL A 152 0.30 -3.62 -27.60
CA VAL A 152 0.73 -3.92 -26.22
C VAL A 152 2.25 -3.93 -26.05
N PRO A 153 3.06 -4.57 -26.93
CA PRO A 153 4.51 -4.55 -26.77
C PRO A 153 5.11 -3.14 -26.82
N THR A 154 4.55 -2.26 -27.64
CA THR A 154 5.00 -0.86 -27.74
C THR A 154 4.71 -0.10 -26.44
N TYR A 155 3.48 -0.20 -25.94
CA TYR A 155 3.08 0.47 -24.70
C TYR A 155 3.86 -0.06 -23.49
N LEU A 156 4.06 -1.38 -23.41
CA LEU A 156 4.86 -2.00 -22.36
C LEU A 156 6.33 -1.51 -22.40
N ASN A 157 6.93 -1.45 -23.58
CA ASN A 157 8.28 -0.94 -23.74
C ASN A 157 8.42 0.54 -23.33
N VAL A 158 7.43 1.37 -23.65
CA VAL A 158 7.41 2.77 -23.21
C VAL A 158 7.30 2.84 -21.68
N ALA A 159 6.35 2.13 -21.07
CA ALA A 159 6.19 2.07 -19.62
C ALA A 159 7.50 1.63 -18.93
N THR A 160 8.12 0.55 -19.40
CA THR A 160 9.39 0.04 -18.85
C THR A 160 10.51 1.08 -18.94
N ARG A 161 10.62 1.80 -20.07
CA ARG A 161 11.65 2.84 -20.25
C ARG A 161 11.43 4.08 -19.40
N THR A 162 10.19 4.41 -19.06
CA THR A 162 9.85 5.56 -18.23
C THR A 162 9.89 5.25 -16.74
N MET A 163 9.88 3.98 -16.35
CA MET A 163 9.82 3.55 -14.95
C MET A 163 10.98 4.11 -14.11
N GLY A 164 12.22 4.00 -14.58
CA GLY A 164 13.39 4.53 -13.86
C GLY A 164 13.32 6.04 -13.63
N PRO A 165 13.11 6.87 -14.67
CA PRO A 165 12.93 8.32 -14.52
C PRO A 165 11.77 8.70 -13.58
N ILE A 166 10.63 8.01 -13.67
CA ILE A 166 9.49 8.26 -12.79
C ILE A 166 9.85 7.91 -11.35
N LEU A 167 10.43 6.74 -11.10
CA LEU A 167 10.86 6.32 -9.77
C LEU A 167 11.84 7.31 -9.14
N SER A 168 12.77 7.86 -9.92
CA SER A 168 13.77 8.81 -9.40
C SER A 168 13.17 10.12 -8.88
N VAL A 169 11.99 10.52 -9.37
CA VAL A 169 11.28 11.73 -8.90
C VAL A 169 10.14 11.43 -7.94
N THR A 170 9.79 10.16 -7.73
CA THR A 170 8.72 9.72 -6.83
C THR A 170 9.23 8.94 -5.62
N SER A 171 10.53 8.68 -5.54
CA SER A 171 11.16 7.99 -4.41
C SER A 171 11.12 8.90 -3.17
N ASN A 172 10.39 8.46 -2.14
CA ASN A 172 10.15 9.25 -0.93
C ASN A 172 9.90 8.41 0.33
N SER A 173 10.21 7.12 0.30
CA SER A 173 9.91 6.18 1.38
C SER A 173 11.16 5.47 1.92
N PRO A 174 12.08 6.20 2.57
CA PRO A 174 13.31 5.61 3.09
C PRO A 174 13.13 4.98 4.49
N PHE A 175 11.97 5.16 5.16
CA PHE A 175 11.81 4.74 6.55
C PHE A 175 10.58 3.87 6.76
N LEU A 176 10.75 2.84 7.60
CA LEU A 176 9.66 2.07 8.21
C LEU A 176 9.02 2.85 9.37
N PRO A 177 7.91 2.37 9.93
CA PRO A 177 7.37 2.87 11.19
C PRO A 177 8.43 2.91 12.30
N ALA A 178 8.41 3.95 13.11
CA ALA A 178 9.44 4.24 14.09
C ALA A 178 9.73 3.08 15.07
N ASP A 179 8.71 2.30 15.42
CA ASP A 179 8.85 1.12 16.30
C ASP A 179 9.63 -0.05 15.68
N ARG A 180 10.01 0.07 14.40
CA ARG A 180 10.87 -0.91 13.73
C ARG A 180 12.36 -0.65 13.93
N TYR A 181 12.70 0.52 14.45
CA TYR A 181 14.07 0.95 14.67
C TYR A 181 14.45 1.04 16.15
N ASP A 182 13.66 0.45 17.05
CA ASP A 182 13.96 0.42 18.48
C ASP A 182 15.34 -0.23 18.74
N GLY A 183 16.22 0.51 19.41
CA GLY A 183 17.59 0.09 19.68
C GLY A 183 18.60 0.34 18.55
N HIS A 184 18.18 0.92 17.43
CA HIS A 184 19.07 1.32 16.34
C HIS A 184 19.48 2.78 16.48
N THR A 185 20.72 3.10 16.07
CA THR A 185 21.14 4.51 15.96
C THR A 185 20.67 5.11 14.64
N VAL A 186 20.53 6.42 14.60
CA VAL A 186 20.13 7.15 13.38
C VAL A 186 21.10 6.86 12.24
N GLU A 187 22.41 6.84 12.53
CA GLU A 187 23.45 6.53 11.55
C GLU A 187 23.25 5.14 10.93
N THR A 188 23.02 4.13 11.78
CA THR A 188 22.77 2.76 11.31
C THR A 188 21.54 2.66 10.42
N VAL A 189 20.47 3.38 10.77
CA VAL A 189 19.25 3.40 9.95
C VAL A 189 19.55 4.01 8.59
N PHE A 190 20.21 5.16 8.52
CA PHE A 190 20.56 5.81 7.25
C PHE A 190 21.53 4.98 6.39
N GLU A 191 22.47 4.28 6.98
CA GLU A 191 23.44 3.46 6.25
C GLU A 191 22.83 2.18 5.66
N ARG A 192 21.81 1.61 6.30
CA ARG A 192 21.25 0.31 5.95
C ARG A 192 19.91 0.39 5.20
N THR A 193 19.27 1.55 5.19
CA THR A 193 17.95 1.70 4.59
C THR A 193 18.08 2.16 3.13
N PRO A 194 17.52 1.46 2.16
CA PRO A 194 17.46 1.93 0.78
C PRO A 194 16.59 3.19 0.68
N HIS A 195 16.86 4.01 -0.32
CA HIS A 195 16.11 5.27 -0.53
C HIS A 195 14.62 5.05 -0.84
N GLU A 196 14.25 3.83 -1.28
CA GLU A 196 12.87 3.48 -1.59
C GLU A 196 12.56 2.07 -1.08
N LEU A 197 11.97 2.01 0.10
CA LEU A 197 11.63 0.75 0.78
C LEU A 197 10.46 -0.01 0.13
N ARG A 198 9.62 0.65 -0.65
CA ARG A 198 8.53 -0.03 -1.35
C ARG A 198 9.04 -1.08 -2.33
N ILE A 199 10.21 -0.86 -2.93
CA ILE A 199 10.80 -1.83 -3.87
C ILE A 199 11.02 -3.19 -3.18
N PRO A 200 11.91 -3.32 -2.18
CA PRO A 200 12.11 -4.61 -1.52
C PRO A 200 10.86 -5.14 -0.82
N LEU A 201 9.99 -4.25 -0.33
CA LEU A 201 8.73 -4.67 0.28
C LEU A 201 7.83 -5.39 -0.73
N PHE A 202 7.57 -4.82 -1.90
CA PHE A 202 6.76 -5.45 -2.95
C PHE A 202 7.44 -6.69 -3.55
N GLU A 203 8.75 -6.68 -3.74
CA GLU A 203 9.47 -7.82 -4.32
C GLU A 203 9.45 -9.07 -3.43
N ARG A 204 9.29 -8.91 -2.12
CA ARG A 204 9.45 -9.99 -1.14
C ARG A 204 8.21 -10.31 -0.32
N SER A 205 7.12 -9.57 -0.50
CA SER A 205 5.86 -9.81 0.21
C SER A 205 4.87 -10.70 -0.56
N VAL A 206 5.16 -11.04 -1.81
CA VAL A 206 4.31 -11.84 -2.71
C VAL A 206 5.06 -13.04 -3.29
#